data_0b7f7a82cce34b112f27fda57ccf81fb
#
_entry.id   0b7f7a82cce34b112f27fda57ccf81fb
#
_cell.length_a   1.000
_cell.length_b   1.000
_cell.length_c   1.000
_cell.angle_alpha   90.00
_cell.angle_beta   90.00
_cell.angle_gamma   90.00
#
_symmetry.space_group_name_H-M   'P 1'
#
loop_
_entity.id
_entity.type
_entity.pdbx_description
1 polymer ?
#
loop_
_entity_poly.entity_id
_entity_poly.type
_entity_poly.pdbx_seq_one_letter_code
_entity_poly.pdbx_strand_id
1 'polypeptide(L)'
;MRQLAMLLMLIPFLLFCAHKSDAAEKEERKWQDESMYFIMVDRFMNGDRENDYEVDPDDPGAYHGGDLQGVIEQLDHIEEMGFTSIRLSPIMKNEEKGYHGYWIKDFMEVEEHFGTMEDAEQLVEEAHERDMKVIFDFVVNNTGTNHPWLKEEDKEDWFHDEQSINGEDQQLLEDGWLSGLPDLNTENPEVKEYLFNAAEFWIEETGVDGFHLDRVKHVPKEFWSDFNDHVKEIDEDFFLLGEVQSDDPTYIADYESTGIDSFVDYPYSYEGRETFKSADGSLTGLSNGRQENKDSYNAPFVLSTFIDNHHSKRFTRLASEEGENPITRWKLALTHMFTAPGIPVMYYGSEVPLDGGETPDNRRMMDFKGTDEELKQRIEKLNSMRSEFPALTRGSYEEMFNEDGIAIYKRELNDEIMVVAINNSSGTRTAEITDLPDDQQMRGLLEDGVVRQSEEGIYKLGMERETADVFVVEDDRGFNWLFIGFVGGILLLFTAAVTWISLKNKREAQRAGTL
;
A
#
# COMPACT_ATOMS: atom_id res chain seq x y z
N MET A 1 -50.53 6.68 -23.63
CA MET A 1 -50.53 5.42 -22.88
C MET A 1 -49.15 4.71 -22.88
N ARG A 2 -48.42 4.60 -24.00
CA ARG A 2 -47.04 3.97 -23.97
C ARG A 2 -46.02 4.70 -23.11
N GLN A 3 -46.00 6.04 -23.09
CA GLN A 3 -45.08 6.82 -22.28
C GLN A 3 -45.40 6.78 -20.78
N LEU A 4 -46.70 6.70 -20.41
CA LEU A 4 -47.13 6.58 -19.01
C LEU A 4 -46.78 5.20 -18.43
N ALA A 5 -46.84 4.16 -19.24
CA ALA A 5 -46.45 2.80 -18.83
C ALA A 5 -44.92 2.67 -18.65
N MET A 6 -44.10 3.37 -19.46
CA MET A 6 -42.66 3.46 -19.26
C MET A 6 -42.27 4.23 -17.97
N LEU A 7 -42.97 5.31 -17.68
CA LEU A 7 -42.73 6.08 -16.43
C LEU A 7 -43.08 5.27 -15.17
N LEU A 8 -44.18 4.50 -15.23
CA LEU A 8 -44.61 3.64 -14.10
C LEU A 8 -43.67 2.43 -13.87
N MET A 9 -42.89 1.98 -14.89
CA MET A 9 -41.87 0.96 -14.72
C MET A 9 -40.54 1.49 -14.13
N LEU A 10 -40.27 2.79 -14.26
CA LEU A 10 -39.07 3.44 -13.73
C LEU A 10 -39.17 3.81 -12.24
N ILE A 11 -40.41 4.02 -11.72
CA ILE A 11 -40.62 4.42 -10.34
C ILE A 11 -40.13 3.37 -9.32
N PRO A 12 -40.37 2.05 -9.46
CA PRO A 12 -39.83 1.07 -8.54
C PRO A 12 -38.29 0.99 -8.60
N PHE A 13 -37.71 1.20 -9.79
CA PHE A 13 -36.24 1.20 -9.97
C PHE A 13 -35.58 2.41 -9.28
N LEU A 14 -36.16 3.59 -9.37
CA LEU A 14 -35.71 4.79 -8.68
C LEU A 14 -35.87 4.72 -7.15
N LEU A 15 -36.92 4.04 -6.67
CA LEU A 15 -37.14 3.84 -5.24
C LEU A 15 -36.22 2.77 -4.64
N PHE A 16 -35.71 1.86 -5.46
CA PHE A 16 -34.76 0.83 -5.03
C PHE A 16 -33.32 1.37 -4.96
N CYS A 17 -33.00 2.40 -5.75
CA CYS A 17 -31.67 3.05 -5.76
C CYS A 17 -31.53 4.17 -4.72
N ALA A 18 -32.61 4.57 -4.04
CA ALA A 18 -32.58 5.58 -3.00
C ALA A 18 -32.35 4.95 -1.61
N HIS A 19 -31.20 4.31 -1.39
CA HIS A 19 -30.68 4.18 -0.04
C HIS A 19 -30.15 5.56 0.34
N LYS A 20 -30.74 6.18 1.37
CA LYS A 20 -30.08 7.26 2.09
C LYS A 20 -28.85 6.63 2.75
N SER A 21 -27.70 6.87 2.18
CA SER A 21 -26.49 6.93 2.97
C SER A 21 -26.68 8.12 3.91
N ASP A 22 -26.90 7.89 5.20
CA ASP A 22 -26.57 8.89 6.19
C ASP A 22 -25.07 9.13 5.99
N ALA A 23 -24.71 10.33 5.53
CA ALA A 23 -23.33 10.76 5.56
C ALA A 23 -22.97 10.84 7.06
N ALA A 24 -22.38 9.79 7.60
CA ALA A 24 -21.61 9.89 8.82
C ALA A 24 -20.61 11.04 8.58
N GLU A 25 -20.49 11.95 9.56
CA GLU A 25 -19.38 12.92 9.54
C GLU A 25 -18.14 12.09 9.26
N LYS A 26 -17.43 12.37 8.16
CA LYS A 26 -16.16 11.69 7.85
C LYS A 26 -15.25 11.99 9.04
N GLU A 27 -14.92 10.98 9.85
CA GLU A 27 -13.89 11.11 10.86
C GLU A 27 -12.61 11.58 10.15
N GLU A 28 -11.85 12.41 10.83
CA GLU A 28 -10.55 12.88 10.34
C GLU A 28 -9.65 11.69 10.00
N ARG A 29 -9.09 11.69 8.79
CA ARG A 29 -8.24 10.63 8.27
C ARG A 29 -6.91 10.62 9.03
N LYS A 30 -6.52 9.46 9.53
CA LYS A 30 -5.28 9.23 10.27
C LYS A 30 -4.26 8.50 9.39
N TRP A 31 -2.99 8.52 9.74
CA TRP A 31 -1.95 7.82 8.99
C TRP A 31 -2.20 6.31 8.85
N GLN A 32 -2.78 5.66 9.83
CA GLN A 32 -3.17 4.24 9.72
C GLN A 32 -4.26 3.96 8.67
N ASP A 33 -4.97 4.98 8.20
CA ASP A 33 -5.96 4.84 7.13
C ASP A 33 -5.31 4.93 5.75
N GLU A 34 -4.07 5.46 5.67
CA GLU A 34 -3.38 5.63 4.41
C GLU A 34 -2.98 4.30 3.78
N SER A 35 -2.85 4.34 2.47
CA SER A 35 -2.10 3.39 1.66
C SER A 35 -1.12 4.17 0.81
N MET A 36 0.13 3.72 0.79
CA MET A 36 1.25 4.49 0.25
C MET A 36 1.78 3.86 -1.03
N TYR A 37 2.04 4.70 -2.05
CA TYR A 37 2.72 4.29 -3.26
C TYR A 37 4.14 4.86 -3.28
N PHE A 38 5.16 3.99 -3.22
CA PHE A 38 6.57 4.36 -3.16
C PHE A 38 7.18 4.46 -4.57
N ILE A 39 7.69 5.63 -4.91
CA ILE A 39 8.23 5.99 -6.22
C ILE A 39 9.75 6.19 -6.12
N MET A 40 10.51 5.51 -6.97
CA MET A 40 11.87 5.91 -7.29
C MET A 40 11.80 6.85 -8.48
N VAL A 41 12.05 8.15 -8.23
CA VAL A 41 11.78 9.23 -9.19
C VAL A 41 12.43 8.98 -10.55
N ASP A 42 13.74 8.72 -10.59
CA ASP A 42 14.47 8.45 -11.85
C ASP A 42 13.89 7.29 -12.67
N ARG A 43 13.19 6.35 -12.02
CA ARG A 43 12.74 5.10 -12.65
C ARG A 43 11.24 5.07 -12.92
N PHE A 44 10.55 6.19 -12.73
CA PHE A 44 9.10 6.22 -12.82
C PHE A 44 8.62 6.72 -14.19
N MET A 45 8.73 7.98 -14.47
CA MET A 45 8.27 8.58 -15.74
C MET A 45 9.14 9.78 -16.10
N ASN A 46 9.54 9.88 -17.37
CA ASN A 46 10.23 11.05 -17.92
C ASN A 46 9.16 12.03 -18.43
N GLY A 47 8.92 13.10 -17.68
CA GLY A 47 7.96 14.16 -18.02
C GLY A 47 8.62 15.34 -18.73
N ASP A 48 9.84 15.73 -18.31
CA ASP A 48 10.61 16.81 -18.90
C ASP A 48 11.92 16.28 -19.52
N ARG A 49 12.09 16.45 -20.82
CA ARG A 49 13.31 16.04 -21.53
C ARG A 49 14.39 17.11 -21.56
N GLU A 50 14.13 18.29 -21.02
CA GLU A 50 15.14 19.33 -20.97
C GLU A 50 16.14 19.09 -19.84
N ASN A 51 15.79 18.23 -18.86
CA ASN A 51 16.64 17.80 -17.74
C ASN A 51 17.35 16.44 -17.97
N ASP A 52 17.27 15.84 -19.17
CA ASP A 52 17.89 14.56 -19.54
C ASP A 52 19.44 14.68 -19.71
N TYR A 53 20.13 15.12 -18.65
CA TYR A 53 21.58 15.18 -18.66
C TYR A 53 22.17 13.77 -18.41
N GLU A 54 23.13 13.33 -19.23
CA GLU A 54 23.84 12.07 -19.03
C GLU A 54 22.95 10.83 -18.81
N VAL A 55 21.72 10.89 -19.34
CA VAL A 55 20.76 9.78 -19.28
C VAL A 55 21.24 8.64 -20.16
N ASP A 56 21.34 7.43 -19.59
CA ASP A 56 21.70 6.19 -20.29
C ASP A 56 20.84 5.02 -19.83
N PRO A 57 19.69 4.76 -20.46
CA PRO A 57 18.79 3.66 -20.07
C PRO A 57 19.37 2.25 -20.25
N ASP A 58 20.50 2.10 -20.95
CA ASP A 58 21.18 0.83 -21.15
C ASP A 58 22.16 0.52 -20.00
N ASP A 59 22.57 1.52 -19.20
CA ASP A 59 23.38 1.36 -17.98
C ASP A 59 22.46 1.40 -16.74
N PRO A 60 22.21 0.28 -16.04
CA PRO A 60 21.37 0.26 -14.84
C PRO A 60 21.85 1.16 -13.70
N GLY A 61 23.11 1.59 -13.73
CA GLY A 61 23.74 2.49 -12.76
C GLY A 61 23.71 3.97 -13.15
N ALA A 62 23.15 4.32 -14.31
CA ALA A 62 22.99 5.69 -14.78
C ALA A 62 21.58 6.24 -14.52
N TYR A 63 21.40 7.54 -14.73
CA TYR A 63 20.04 8.14 -14.79
C TYR A 63 19.28 7.59 -15.99
N HIS A 64 17.97 7.36 -15.83
CA HIS A 64 17.06 6.91 -16.88
C HIS A 64 16.04 8.00 -17.29
N GLY A 65 16.09 9.15 -16.65
CA GLY A 65 15.35 10.35 -17.01
C GLY A 65 13.95 10.45 -16.38
N GLY A 66 13.63 9.66 -15.36
CA GLY A 66 12.43 9.93 -14.56
C GLY A 66 12.60 11.17 -13.69
N ASP A 67 11.54 11.96 -13.55
CA ASP A 67 11.56 13.29 -12.95
C ASP A 67 10.27 13.63 -12.20
N LEU A 68 10.23 14.79 -11.50
CA LEU A 68 9.08 15.25 -10.74
C LEU A 68 7.87 15.54 -11.65
N GLN A 69 8.12 16.10 -12.85
CA GLN A 69 7.07 16.35 -13.82
C GLN A 69 6.41 15.04 -14.28
N GLY A 70 7.20 13.98 -14.48
CA GLY A 70 6.68 12.65 -14.78
C GLY A 70 5.87 12.05 -13.64
N VAL A 71 6.23 12.31 -12.38
CA VAL A 71 5.41 11.91 -11.24
C VAL A 71 4.08 12.66 -11.25
N ILE A 72 4.09 14.00 -11.46
CA ILE A 72 2.87 14.81 -11.57
C ILE A 72 1.94 14.27 -12.67
N GLU A 73 2.46 13.95 -13.85
CA GLU A 73 1.68 13.40 -14.97
C GLU A 73 1.02 12.05 -14.65
N GLN A 74 1.52 11.31 -13.64
CA GLN A 74 1.02 9.99 -13.27
C GLN A 74 0.24 9.97 -11.94
N LEU A 75 -0.02 11.11 -11.30
CA LEU A 75 -0.83 11.17 -10.08
C LEU A 75 -2.24 10.60 -10.29
N ASP A 76 -2.86 10.85 -11.44
CA ASP A 76 -4.17 10.28 -11.77
C ASP A 76 -4.13 8.73 -11.81
N HIS A 77 -3.04 8.13 -12.32
CA HIS A 77 -2.86 6.67 -12.32
C HIS A 77 -2.80 6.10 -10.90
N ILE A 78 -2.13 6.81 -9.99
CA ILE A 78 -2.00 6.41 -8.57
C ILE A 78 -3.35 6.58 -7.85
N GLU A 79 -4.05 7.70 -8.09
CA GLU A 79 -5.38 7.98 -7.56
C GLU A 79 -6.42 6.93 -8.03
N GLU A 80 -6.42 6.57 -9.32
CA GLU A 80 -7.30 5.52 -9.87
C GLU A 80 -7.14 4.18 -9.17
N MET A 81 -5.92 3.82 -8.74
CA MET A 81 -5.68 2.62 -7.94
C MET A 81 -6.14 2.76 -6.48
N GLY A 82 -6.52 3.97 -6.05
CA GLY A 82 -7.05 4.28 -4.73
C GLY A 82 -6.00 4.51 -3.65
N PHE A 83 -4.73 4.76 -4.01
CA PHE A 83 -3.71 5.16 -3.05
C PHE A 83 -3.99 6.57 -2.53
N THR A 84 -3.69 6.77 -1.25
CA THR A 84 -4.00 8.01 -0.53
C THR A 84 -2.76 8.77 -0.09
N SER A 85 -1.58 8.20 -0.35
CA SER A 85 -0.30 8.86 -0.14
C SER A 85 0.75 8.36 -1.12
N ILE A 86 1.72 9.22 -1.41
CA ILE A 86 2.92 8.88 -2.19
C ILE A 86 4.16 9.10 -1.33
N ARG A 87 5.17 8.27 -1.57
CA ARG A 87 6.52 8.44 -1.03
C ARG A 87 7.51 8.52 -2.17
N LEU A 88 8.41 9.49 -2.16
CA LEU A 88 9.45 9.64 -3.16
C LEU A 88 10.81 9.23 -2.60
N SER A 89 11.64 8.56 -3.42
CA SER A 89 13.08 8.49 -3.15
C SER A 89 13.66 9.90 -2.99
N PRO A 90 14.82 10.08 -2.32
CA PRO A 90 15.33 11.42 -2.07
C PRO A 90 15.44 12.25 -3.35
N ILE A 91 14.93 13.48 -3.30
CA ILE A 91 14.93 14.43 -4.44
C ILE A 91 16.01 15.50 -4.33
N MET A 92 16.76 15.49 -3.23
CA MET A 92 17.86 16.41 -2.97
C MET A 92 18.99 16.17 -3.98
N LYS A 93 19.79 17.22 -4.22
CA LYS A 93 20.91 17.20 -5.16
C LYS A 93 21.92 16.10 -4.83
N ASN A 94 22.24 15.30 -5.82
CA ASN A 94 23.08 14.12 -5.69
C ASN A 94 24.43 14.28 -6.39
N GLU A 95 25.32 13.33 -6.14
CA GLU A 95 26.55 13.17 -6.91
C GLU A 95 26.25 12.58 -8.30
N GLU A 96 27.25 12.68 -9.19
CA GLU A 96 27.23 12.04 -10.49
C GLU A 96 26.83 10.56 -10.36
N LYS A 97 25.86 10.10 -11.16
CA LYS A 97 25.26 8.77 -11.12
C LYS A 97 24.45 8.46 -9.85
N GLY A 98 24.11 9.47 -9.04
CA GLY A 98 23.27 9.31 -7.85
C GLY A 98 21.77 9.18 -8.15
N TYR A 99 21.40 8.52 -9.25
CA TYR A 99 20.03 8.39 -9.77
C TYR A 99 18.96 7.97 -8.72
N HIS A 100 19.42 7.32 -7.67
CA HIS A 100 18.55 6.82 -6.59
C HIS A 100 18.29 7.84 -5.48
N GLY A 101 19.02 8.97 -5.46
CA GLY A 101 18.82 10.05 -4.51
C GLY A 101 19.60 9.95 -3.18
N TYR A 102 20.27 8.84 -2.86
CA TYR A 102 20.87 8.62 -1.54
C TYR A 102 22.35 9.07 -1.42
N TRP A 103 22.96 9.64 -2.47
CA TRP A 103 24.32 10.20 -2.44
C TRP A 103 24.27 11.72 -2.43
N ILE A 104 23.75 12.25 -1.32
CA ILE A 104 23.49 13.69 -1.18
C ILE A 104 24.75 14.52 -1.38
N LYS A 105 24.62 15.59 -2.16
CA LYS A 105 25.65 16.61 -2.42
C LYS A 105 25.21 17.98 -1.93
N ASP A 106 23.91 18.26 -1.90
CA ASP A 106 23.33 19.44 -1.29
C ASP A 106 21.94 19.07 -0.74
N PHE A 107 21.72 19.36 0.54
CA PHE A 107 20.48 18.96 1.24
C PHE A 107 19.32 19.95 1.00
N MET A 108 19.57 21.12 0.41
CA MET A 108 18.57 22.19 0.20
C MET A 108 18.38 22.56 -1.28
N GLU A 109 18.97 21.79 -2.21
CA GLU A 109 18.73 21.94 -3.64
C GLU A 109 18.05 20.68 -4.19
N VAL A 110 17.15 20.84 -5.16
CA VAL A 110 16.59 19.71 -5.92
C VAL A 110 17.66 19.17 -6.88
N GLU A 111 17.69 17.86 -7.08
CA GLU A 111 18.54 17.21 -8.10
C GLU A 111 18.14 17.69 -9.50
N GLU A 112 19.10 18.20 -10.27
CA GLU A 112 18.85 18.82 -11.58
C GLU A 112 18.24 17.88 -12.62
N HIS A 113 18.45 16.54 -12.47
CA HIS A 113 17.80 15.53 -13.30
C HIS A 113 16.32 15.32 -12.92
N PHE A 114 15.92 15.73 -11.72
CA PHE A 114 14.54 15.56 -11.24
C PHE A 114 13.70 16.81 -11.43
N GLY A 115 14.30 17.96 -11.66
CA GLY A 115 13.60 19.22 -11.88
C GLY A 115 14.08 20.36 -10.97
N THR A 116 13.14 21.20 -10.58
CA THR A 116 13.38 22.42 -9.80
C THR A 116 12.59 22.39 -8.49
N MET A 117 12.84 23.37 -7.61
CA MET A 117 12.01 23.56 -6.40
C MET A 117 10.53 23.84 -6.77
N GLU A 118 10.28 24.61 -7.84
CA GLU A 118 8.92 24.89 -8.33
C GLU A 118 8.20 23.59 -8.74
N ASP A 119 8.92 22.61 -9.32
CA ASP A 119 8.35 21.28 -9.64
C ASP A 119 8.04 20.47 -8.38
N ALA A 120 8.87 20.60 -7.32
CA ALA A 120 8.63 19.92 -6.05
C ALA A 120 7.41 20.51 -5.32
N GLU A 121 7.28 21.84 -5.28
CA GLU A 121 6.11 22.56 -4.76
C GLU A 121 4.85 22.16 -5.54
N GLN A 122 4.91 22.17 -6.87
CA GLN A 122 3.78 21.79 -7.73
C GLN A 122 3.35 20.34 -7.50
N LEU A 123 4.31 19.41 -7.33
CA LEU A 123 3.99 18.01 -7.05
C LEU A 123 3.17 17.85 -5.77
N VAL A 124 3.57 18.54 -4.69
CA VAL A 124 2.85 18.48 -3.41
C VAL A 124 1.45 19.12 -3.56
N GLU A 125 1.34 20.28 -4.21
CA GLU A 125 0.05 20.94 -4.47
C GLU A 125 -0.90 20.03 -5.27
N GLU A 126 -0.43 19.44 -6.38
CA GLU A 126 -1.22 18.55 -7.24
C GLU A 126 -1.63 17.24 -6.52
N ALA A 127 -0.77 16.71 -5.63
CA ALA A 127 -1.11 15.56 -4.79
C ALA A 127 -2.20 15.93 -3.76
N HIS A 128 -2.06 17.09 -3.11
CA HIS A 128 -3.06 17.60 -2.15
C HIS A 128 -4.41 17.90 -2.81
N GLU A 129 -4.44 18.39 -4.06
CA GLU A 129 -5.70 18.55 -4.81
C GLU A 129 -6.45 17.22 -5.03
N ARG A 130 -5.74 16.10 -5.00
CA ARG A 130 -6.28 14.73 -5.08
C ARG A 130 -6.49 14.08 -3.70
N ASP A 131 -6.43 14.85 -2.62
CA ASP A 131 -6.52 14.35 -1.23
C ASP A 131 -5.45 13.26 -0.91
N MET A 132 -4.29 13.33 -1.58
CA MET A 132 -3.12 12.48 -1.34
C MET A 132 -2.07 13.21 -0.51
N LYS A 133 -1.49 12.51 0.49
CA LYS A 133 -0.35 12.98 1.27
C LYS A 133 0.97 12.66 0.56
N VAL A 134 1.98 13.48 0.82
CA VAL A 134 3.32 13.33 0.23
C VAL A 134 4.37 13.12 1.32
N ILE A 135 5.25 12.13 1.12
CA ILE A 135 6.39 11.84 1.99
C ILE A 135 7.66 11.89 1.15
N PHE A 136 8.66 12.64 1.60
CA PHE A 136 10.00 12.62 1.02
C PHE A 136 10.93 11.71 1.83
N ASP A 137 11.79 10.96 1.14
CA ASP A 137 12.91 10.28 1.80
C ASP A 137 13.94 11.33 2.23
N PHE A 138 14.27 11.34 3.52
CA PHE A 138 15.23 12.27 4.12
C PHE A 138 16.45 11.51 4.65
N VAL A 139 17.61 11.81 4.06
CA VAL A 139 18.88 11.16 4.40
C VAL A 139 19.62 12.01 5.43
N VAL A 140 19.98 11.42 6.56
CA VAL A 140 20.71 12.07 7.65
C VAL A 140 22.10 11.48 7.86
N ASN A 141 22.21 10.17 7.69
CA ASN A 141 23.41 9.42 8.07
C ASN A 141 24.65 9.78 7.23
N ASN A 142 24.50 10.00 5.93
CA ASN A 142 25.65 10.09 5.04
C ASN A 142 25.53 11.14 3.93
N THR A 143 26.66 11.47 3.34
CA THR A 143 26.75 12.21 2.07
C THR A 143 27.22 11.28 0.94
N GLY A 144 27.32 11.83 -0.28
CA GLY A 144 28.06 11.18 -1.37
C GLY A 144 29.57 11.14 -1.09
N THR A 145 30.28 10.26 -1.80
CA THR A 145 31.73 10.00 -1.58
C THR A 145 32.64 11.14 -1.99
N ASN A 146 32.15 12.09 -2.80
CA ASN A 146 32.91 13.25 -3.27
C ASN A 146 32.34 14.57 -2.76
N HIS A 147 31.58 14.53 -1.67
CA HIS A 147 30.94 15.72 -1.11
C HIS A 147 31.97 16.85 -0.89
N PRO A 148 31.62 18.13 -1.24
CA PRO A 148 32.54 19.26 -1.09
C PRO A 148 33.12 19.42 0.30
N TRP A 149 32.34 19.20 1.34
CA TRP A 149 32.74 19.31 2.76
C TRP A 149 33.95 18.43 3.14
N LEU A 150 34.16 17.30 2.49
CA LEU A 150 35.32 16.42 2.72
C LEU A 150 36.67 17.12 2.38
N LYS A 151 36.64 18.26 1.67
CA LYS A 151 37.83 19.02 1.25
C LYS A 151 37.96 20.36 1.99
N GLU A 152 37.00 20.68 2.85
CA GLU A 152 36.95 21.90 3.63
C GLU A 152 37.60 21.66 5.00
N GLU A 153 38.72 22.36 5.29
CA GLU A 153 39.49 22.16 6.54
C GLU A 153 38.67 22.48 7.81
N ASP A 154 37.69 23.35 7.71
CA ASP A 154 36.77 23.76 8.80
C ASP A 154 35.58 22.80 9.00
N LYS A 155 35.48 21.75 8.18
CA LYS A 155 34.45 20.72 8.28
C LYS A 155 35.00 19.30 8.49
N GLU A 156 36.26 19.18 8.89
CA GLU A 156 36.88 17.88 9.17
C GLU A 156 36.12 17.12 10.28
N ASP A 157 35.59 17.84 11.26
CA ASP A 157 34.81 17.29 12.38
C ASP A 157 33.30 17.11 12.08
N TRP A 158 32.87 17.41 10.86
CA TRP A 158 31.49 17.14 10.40
C TRP A 158 31.29 15.67 10.04
N PHE A 159 32.36 14.90 9.92
CA PHE A 159 32.33 13.48 9.59
C PHE A 159 33.01 12.66 10.69
N HIS A 160 32.51 11.44 10.91
CA HIS A 160 33.22 10.44 11.68
C HIS A 160 34.45 9.94 10.88
N ASP A 161 35.44 9.42 11.61
CA ASP A 161 36.62 8.79 10.99
C ASP A 161 36.21 7.62 10.08
N GLU A 162 36.85 7.50 8.91
CA GLU A 162 36.58 6.41 7.97
C GLU A 162 36.79 5.04 8.65
N GLN A 163 35.69 4.36 8.94
CA GLN A 163 35.66 3.07 9.61
C GLN A 163 34.59 2.17 8.98
N SER A 164 34.99 0.99 8.50
CA SER A 164 34.03 0.04 7.92
C SER A 164 33.19 -0.62 9.01
N ILE A 165 31.90 -0.71 8.79
CA ILE A 165 30.96 -1.41 9.69
C ILE A 165 31.18 -2.92 9.54
N ASN A 166 31.57 -3.59 10.64
CA ASN A 166 31.77 -5.02 10.72
C ASN A 166 31.07 -5.58 11.96
N GLY A 167 29.86 -6.09 11.81
CA GLY A 167 29.05 -6.64 12.90
C GLY A 167 27.91 -5.73 13.35
N GLU A 168 27.40 -6.00 14.55
CA GLU A 168 26.17 -5.38 15.10
C GLU A 168 26.48 -4.52 16.35
N ASP A 169 27.72 -4.07 16.52
CA ASP A 169 28.06 -3.13 17.59
C ASP A 169 27.40 -1.78 17.30
N GLN A 170 26.55 -1.31 18.24
CA GLN A 170 25.72 -0.12 18.02
C GLN A 170 26.57 1.13 17.76
N GLN A 171 27.64 1.34 18.52
CA GLN A 171 28.54 2.49 18.29
C GLN A 171 29.20 2.44 16.90
N LEU A 172 29.57 1.23 16.45
CA LEU A 172 30.12 1.06 15.12
C LEU A 172 29.07 1.24 14.01
N LEU A 173 27.80 0.94 14.29
CA LEU A 173 26.71 1.23 13.36
C LEU A 173 26.49 2.73 13.24
N GLU A 174 26.61 3.48 14.32
CA GLU A 174 26.39 4.93 14.38
C GLU A 174 27.55 5.76 13.86
N ASP A 175 28.82 5.32 14.07
CA ASP A 175 30.02 6.08 13.67
C ASP A 175 30.68 5.57 12.39
N GLY A 176 30.17 4.47 11.81
CA GLY A 176 30.86 3.78 10.72
C GLY A 176 30.35 4.17 9.33
N TRP A 177 31.26 4.20 8.37
CA TRP A 177 30.95 4.49 6.97
C TRP A 177 30.23 3.31 6.30
N LEU A 178 28.93 3.40 6.21
CA LEU A 178 28.09 2.36 5.61
C LEU A 178 28.33 2.27 4.10
N SER A 179 28.80 1.12 3.64
CA SER A 179 29.14 0.89 2.23
C SER A 179 30.21 1.88 1.67
N GLY A 180 31.01 2.47 2.55
CA GLY A 180 32.04 3.45 2.19
C GLY A 180 31.53 4.87 1.92
N LEU A 181 30.30 5.15 2.27
CA LEU A 181 29.74 6.50 2.24
C LEU A 181 30.20 7.29 3.47
N PRO A 182 30.64 8.56 3.30
CA PRO A 182 31.04 9.43 4.40
C PRO A 182 29.91 9.63 5.40
N ASP A 183 30.15 9.21 6.62
CA ASP A 183 29.21 9.24 7.72
C ASP A 183 29.23 10.61 8.39
N LEU A 184 28.06 11.23 8.55
CA LEU A 184 27.92 12.54 9.17
C LEU A 184 27.94 12.44 10.70
N ASN A 185 28.82 13.21 11.33
CA ASN A 185 28.88 13.34 12.79
C ASN A 185 27.69 14.15 13.30
N THR A 186 26.57 13.47 13.52
CA THR A 186 25.32 14.08 13.98
C THR A 186 25.34 14.58 15.42
N GLU A 187 26.38 14.24 16.22
CA GLU A 187 26.66 14.78 17.54
C GLU A 187 27.34 16.15 17.47
N ASN A 188 27.92 16.50 16.30
CA ASN A 188 28.43 17.84 16.08
C ASN A 188 27.25 18.85 15.99
N PRO A 189 27.23 19.89 16.86
CA PRO A 189 26.11 20.83 16.87
C PRO A 189 25.88 21.58 15.54
N GLU A 190 26.94 21.82 14.75
CA GLU A 190 26.82 22.51 13.46
C GLU A 190 26.20 21.60 12.39
N VAL A 191 26.55 20.30 12.39
CA VAL A 191 25.93 19.30 11.53
C VAL A 191 24.45 19.15 11.88
N LYS A 192 24.15 19.01 13.16
CA LYS A 192 22.78 18.89 13.68
C LYS A 192 21.93 20.10 13.28
N GLU A 193 22.43 21.33 13.53
CA GLU A 193 21.73 22.56 13.14
C GLU A 193 21.51 22.63 11.63
N TYR A 194 22.51 22.24 10.81
CA TYR A 194 22.38 22.22 9.37
C TYR A 194 21.29 21.27 8.88
N LEU A 195 21.25 20.03 9.42
CA LEU A 195 20.25 19.03 9.03
C LEU A 195 18.83 19.43 9.49
N PHE A 196 18.71 20.07 10.65
CA PHE A 196 17.43 20.60 11.14
C PHE A 196 16.92 21.73 10.23
N ASN A 197 17.80 22.66 9.86
CA ASN A 197 17.46 23.72 8.92
C ASN A 197 17.11 23.17 7.53
N ALA A 198 17.72 22.05 7.09
CA ALA A 198 17.35 21.40 5.86
C ALA A 198 15.95 20.78 5.93
N ALA A 199 15.59 20.15 7.06
CA ALA A 199 14.25 19.64 7.27
C ALA A 199 13.19 20.75 7.27
N GLU A 200 13.43 21.84 8.05
CA GLU A 200 12.58 23.02 8.08
C GLU A 200 12.40 23.63 6.68
N PHE A 201 13.50 23.77 5.91
CA PHE A 201 13.47 24.26 4.54
C PHE A 201 12.50 23.45 3.65
N TRP A 202 12.58 22.11 3.65
CA TRP A 202 11.69 21.29 2.83
C TRP A 202 10.23 21.36 3.28
N ILE A 203 9.98 21.42 4.59
CA ILE A 203 8.63 21.57 5.15
C ILE A 203 8.01 22.89 4.72
N GLU A 204 8.75 23.99 4.89
CA GLU A 204 8.25 25.36 4.62
C GLU A 204 8.09 25.65 3.13
N GLU A 205 9.05 25.21 2.28
CA GLU A 205 9.01 25.52 0.85
C GLU A 205 8.00 24.64 0.10
N THR A 206 7.85 23.34 0.47
CA THR A 206 7.02 22.45 -0.32
C THR A 206 5.67 22.10 0.31
N GLY A 207 5.53 22.24 1.64
CA GLY A 207 4.34 21.79 2.34
C GLY A 207 4.18 20.27 2.38
N VAL A 208 5.29 19.50 2.28
CA VAL A 208 5.30 18.03 2.38
C VAL A 208 4.74 17.56 3.72
N ASP A 209 4.02 16.44 3.75
CA ASP A 209 3.29 15.95 4.95
C ASP A 209 4.14 15.09 5.88
N GLY A 210 5.32 14.64 5.43
CA GLY A 210 6.17 13.78 6.26
C GLY A 210 7.51 13.43 5.63
N PHE A 211 8.38 12.85 6.46
CA PHE A 211 9.63 12.27 6.00
C PHE A 211 9.69 10.78 6.26
N HIS A 212 10.21 10.03 5.28
CA HIS A 212 10.77 8.72 5.52
C HIS A 212 12.26 8.89 5.86
N LEU A 213 12.63 8.51 7.08
CA LEU A 213 13.97 8.66 7.63
C LEU A 213 14.83 7.45 7.24
N ASP A 214 15.76 7.66 6.32
CA ASP A 214 16.67 6.61 5.84
C ASP A 214 17.64 6.20 6.96
N ARG A 215 17.83 4.89 7.14
CA ARG A 215 18.88 4.30 7.99
C ARG A 215 18.92 4.78 9.45
N VAL A 216 17.76 4.88 10.09
CA VAL A 216 17.59 5.39 11.47
C VAL A 216 18.55 4.74 12.48
N LYS A 217 18.86 3.44 12.36
CA LYS A 217 19.76 2.74 13.28
C LYS A 217 21.24 3.14 13.18
N HIS A 218 21.60 3.88 12.13
CA HIS A 218 22.95 4.37 11.89
C HIS A 218 23.18 5.81 12.39
N VAL A 219 22.22 6.36 13.14
CA VAL A 219 22.28 7.68 13.76
C VAL A 219 21.86 7.55 15.21
N PRO A 220 22.52 8.24 16.17
CA PRO A 220 22.20 8.15 17.58
C PRO A 220 20.74 8.50 17.89
N LYS A 221 20.10 7.78 18.81
CA LYS A 221 18.70 8.04 19.22
C LYS A 221 18.48 9.43 19.77
N GLU A 222 19.48 10.04 20.40
CA GLU A 222 19.40 11.41 20.91
C GLU A 222 19.19 12.42 19.76
N PHE A 223 19.87 12.22 18.63
CA PHE A 223 19.63 13.05 17.44
C PHE A 223 18.17 12.94 16.98
N TRP A 224 17.64 11.74 16.88
CA TRP A 224 16.26 11.52 16.42
C TRP A 224 15.23 12.12 17.37
N SER A 225 15.47 12.06 18.69
CA SER A 225 14.57 12.70 19.66
C SER A 225 14.54 14.21 19.48
N ASP A 226 15.70 14.84 19.31
CA ASP A 226 15.80 16.28 19.10
C ASP A 226 15.27 16.68 17.71
N PHE A 227 15.47 15.82 16.68
CA PHE A 227 14.93 16.03 15.35
C PHE A 227 13.39 15.97 15.34
N ASN A 228 12.82 14.97 16.02
CA ASN A 228 11.37 14.87 16.21
C ASN A 228 10.81 16.12 16.87
N ASP A 229 11.40 16.55 17.98
CA ASP A 229 10.94 17.71 18.72
C ASP A 229 10.98 18.96 17.83
N HIS A 230 12.07 19.16 17.07
CA HIS A 230 12.23 20.28 16.14
C HIS A 230 11.15 20.27 15.03
N VAL A 231 10.93 19.13 14.39
CA VAL A 231 9.95 19.02 13.30
C VAL A 231 8.53 19.20 13.82
N LYS A 232 8.20 18.63 15.00
CA LYS A 232 6.89 18.78 15.63
C LYS A 232 6.63 20.20 16.19
N GLU A 233 7.65 21.01 16.40
CA GLU A 233 7.50 22.45 16.69
C GLU A 233 7.08 23.26 15.44
N ILE A 234 7.44 22.80 14.24
CA ILE A 234 7.03 23.41 12.97
C ILE A 234 5.60 23.00 12.61
N ASP A 235 5.33 21.69 12.63
CA ASP A 235 4.03 21.07 12.38
C ASP A 235 3.82 19.86 13.31
N GLU A 236 2.86 19.96 14.25
CA GLU A 236 2.58 18.87 15.21
C GLU A 236 2.05 17.58 14.54
N ASP A 237 1.47 17.68 13.35
CA ASP A 237 0.91 16.58 12.58
C ASP A 237 1.89 16.01 11.53
N PHE A 238 3.08 16.60 11.37
CA PHE A 238 4.10 16.14 10.42
C PHE A 238 4.52 14.70 10.71
N PHE A 239 4.48 13.82 9.70
CA PHE A 239 4.68 12.40 9.91
C PHE A 239 6.13 11.95 9.71
N LEU A 240 6.65 11.21 10.68
CA LEU A 240 7.98 10.61 10.63
C LEU A 240 7.88 9.09 10.53
N LEU A 241 8.37 8.53 9.42
CA LEU A 241 8.45 7.09 9.16
C LEU A 241 9.91 6.63 9.21
N GLY A 242 10.31 5.94 10.26
CA GLY A 242 11.70 5.50 10.46
C GLY A 242 12.04 4.19 9.78
N GLU A 243 13.16 4.14 9.05
CA GLU A 243 13.71 2.91 8.51
C GLU A 243 14.77 2.32 9.45
N VAL A 244 14.37 1.29 10.20
CA VAL A 244 15.27 0.47 11.02
C VAL A 244 15.35 -0.92 10.41
N GLN A 245 16.32 -1.16 9.52
CA GLN A 245 16.47 -2.47 8.87
C GLN A 245 16.96 -3.52 9.86
N SER A 246 16.03 -4.35 10.36
CA SER A 246 16.26 -5.46 11.29
C SER A 246 15.19 -6.52 11.10
N ASP A 247 15.51 -7.77 11.47
CA ASP A 247 14.55 -8.87 11.60
C ASP A 247 14.02 -9.03 13.05
N ASP A 248 14.54 -8.25 13.99
CA ASP A 248 14.11 -8.22 15.40
C ASP A 248 13.11 -7.06 15.64
N PRO A 249 11.80 -7.35 15.83
CA PRO A 249 10.81 -6.31 16.07
C PRO A 249 11.05 -5.56 17.39
N THR A 250 11.68 -6.20 18.40
CA THR A 250 11.99 -5.56 19.67
C THR A 250 13.09 -4.50 19.51
N TYR A 251 14.10 -4.78 18.67
CA TYR A 251 15.15 -3.80 18.34
C TYR A 251 14.58 -2.59 17.60
N ILE A 252 13.67 -2.82 16.66
CA ILE A 252 12.99 -1.72 15.92
C ILE A 252 12.13 -0.90 16.90
N ALA A 253 11.32 -1.56 17.73
CA ALA A 253 10.42 -0.91 18.71
C ALA A 253 11.16 -0.05 19.74
N ASP A 254 12.44 -0.34 20.04
CA ASP A 254 13.25 0.46 20.96
C ASP A 254 13.48 1.91 20.44
N TYR A 255 13.28 2.15 19.14
CA TYR A 255 13.31 3.49 18.55
C TYR A 255 12.00 4.28 18.71
N GLU A 256 10.88 3.67 19.19
CA GLU A 256 9.68 4.46 19.55
C GLU A 256 9.99 5.51 20.62
N SER A 257 11.02 5.27 21.44
CA SER A 257 11.49 6.22 22.45
C SER A 257 11.99 7.55 21.88
N THR A 258 12.26 7.63 20.59
CA THR A 258 12.72 8.85 19.88
C THR A 258 11.59 9.78 19.46
N GLY A 259 10.33 9.36 19.57
CA GLY A 259 9.17 10.13 19.10
C GLY A 259 8.81 9.93 17.64
N ILE A 260 9.59 9.16 16.86
CA ILE A 260 9.24 8.79 15.48
C ILE A 260 7.87 8.08 15.46
N ASP A 261 6.95 8.50 14.59
CA ASP A 261 5.55 8.09 14.61
C ASP A 261 5.32 6.64 14.16
N SER A 262 6.15 6.15 13.24
CA SER A 262 5.99 4.84 12.61
C SER A 262 7.33 4.26 12.16
N PHE A 263 7.37 2.94 11.97
CA PHE A 263 8.55 2.24 11.48
C PHE A 263 8.21 1.30 10.33
N VAL A 264 9.22 1.07 9.46
CA VAL A 264 9.14 0.09 8.38
C VAL A 264 9.19 -1.32 8.95
N ASP A 265 8.16 -2.13 8.70
CA ASP A 265 8.02 -3.52 9.21
C ASP A 265 8.82 -4.50 8.35
N TYR A 266 10.13 -4.54 8.54
CA TYR A 266 11.03 -5.49 7.87
C TYR A 266 10.73 -6.95 8.21
N PRO A 267 10.45 -7.32 9.49
CA PRO A 267 10.02 -8.67 9.83
C PRO A 267 8.83 -9.15 9.01
N TYR A 268 7.81 -8.30 8.84
CA TYR A 268 6.67 -8.60 7.96
C TYR A 268 7.09 -8.85 6.51
N SER A 269 7.94 -8.00 5.96
CA SER A 269 8.40 -8.14 4.58
C SER A 269 9.13 -9.45 4.36
N TYR A 270 10.05 -9.82 5.25
CA TYR A 270 10.80 -11.09 5.14
C TYR A 270 9.85 -12.29 5.18
N GLU A 271 8.96 -12.34 6.16
CA GLU A 271 8.02 -13.45 6.33
C GLU A 271 6.99 -13.50 5.19
N GLY A 272 6.44 -12.34 4.79
CA GLY A 272 5.46 -12.26 3.70
C GLY A 272 6.01 -12.72 2.36
N ARG A 273 7.24 -12.35 2.04
CA ARG A 273 7.94 -12.78 0.83
C ARG A 273 8.17 -14.28 0.83
N GLU A 274 8.66 -14.85 1.94
CA GLU A 274 8.86 -16.30 2.07
C GLU A 274 7.55 -17.08 2.00
N THR A 275 6.51 -16.60 2.68
CA THR A 275 5.18 -17.25 2.71
C THR A 275 4.53 -17.27 1.33
N PHE A 276 4.53 -16.12 0.63
CA PHE A 276 3.73 -15.97 -0.59
C PHE A 276 4.51 -16.24 -1.89
N LYS A 277 5.84 -16.39 -1.89
CA LYS A 277 6.59 -16.69 -3.12
C LYS A 277 6.19 -18.01 -3.77
N SER A 278 5.67 -18.96 -2.99
CA SER A 278 5.24 -20.27 -3.48
C SER A 278 3.95 -20.77 -2.82
N ALA A 279 3.27 -21.71 -3.48
CA ALA A 279 2.18 -22.44 -2.87
C ALA A 279 2.67 -23.29 -1.69
N ASP A 280 1.74 -23.61 -0.77
CA ASP A 280 1.99 -24.37 0.45
C ASP A 280 2.98 -23.72 1.45
N GLY A 281 3.36 -22.45 1.26
CA GLY A 281 4.06 -21.66 2.27
C GLY A 281 3.20 -21.46 3.52
N SER A 282 3.82 -21.58 4.72
CA SER A 282 3.11 -21.48 5.99
C SER A 282 2.67 -20.05 6.28
N LEU A 283 1.42 -19.87 6.68
CA LEU A 283 0.87 -18.58 7.11
C LEU A 283 1.11 -18.30 8.62
N THR A 284 1.65 -19.29 9.35
CA THR A 284 1.83 -19.20 10.81
C THR A 284 2.85 -18.13 11.20
N GLY A 285 3.91 -17.93 10.41
CA GLY A 285 4.91 -16.88 10.67
C GLY A 285 4.31 -15.49 10.65
N LEU A 286 3.43 -15.20 9.70
CA LEU A 286 2.72 -13.91 9.61
C LEU A 286 1.83 -13.64 10.84
N SER A 287 1.12 -14.65 11.33
CA SER A 287 0.32 -14.55 12.55
C SER A 287 1.17 -14.33 13.80
N ASN A 288 2.26 -15.07 13.93
CA ASN A 288 3.20 -14.89 15.03
C ASN A 288 3.80 -13.49 15.02
N GLY A 289 4.23 -13.00 13.86
CA GLY A 289 4.77 -11.64 13.70
C GLY A 289 3.75 -10.56 14.13
N ARG A 290 2.45 -10.75 13.86
CA ARG A 290 1.42 -9.82 14.35
C ARG A 290 1.29 -9.83 15.87
N GLN A 291 1.43 -10.99 16.50
CA GLN A 291 1.44 -11.07 17.97
C GLN A 291 2.70 -10.45 18.55
N GLU A 292 3.87 -10.69 17.95
CA GLU A 292 5.14 -10.08 18.38
C GLU A 292 5.09 -8.55 18.26
N ASN A 293 4.55 -8.01 17.15
CA ASN A 293 4.36 -6.56 17.00
C ASN A 293 3.44 -6.00 18.09
N LYS A 294 2.33 -6.69 18.41
CA LYS A 294 1.41 -6.28 19.48
C LYS A 294 2.09 -6.25 20.87
N ASP A 295 3.03 -7.15 21.10
CA ASP A 295 3.75 -7.25 22.37
C ASP A 295 4.94 -6.28 22.45
N SER A 296 5.53 -5.89 21.32
CA SER A 296 6.74 -5.08 21.22
C SER A 296 6.47 -3.59 21.06
N TYR A 297 5.46 -3.20 20.25
CA TYR A 297 5.19 -1.79 19.93
C TYR A 297 4.02 -1.22 20.72
N ASN A 298 4.09 0.07 21.04
CA ASN A 298 2.98 0.82 21.63
C ASN A 298 1.85 1.07 20.60
N ALA A 299 2.23 1.27 19.32
CA ALA A 299 1.31 1.56 18.22
C ALA A 299 1.51 0.62 17.02
N PRO A 300 1.28 -0.71 17.16
CA PRO A 300 1.58 -1.68 16.10
C PRO A 300 0.76 -1.51 14.83
N PHE A 301 -0.34 -0.75 14.87
CA PHE A 301 -1.24 -0.53 13.74
C PHE A 301 -0.78 0.55 12.76
N VAL A 302 0.25 1.32 13.11
CA VAL A 302 0.84 2.33 12.21
C VAL A 302 2.14 1.88 11.56
N LEU A 303 2.62 0.65 11.81
CA LEU A 303 3.81 0.11 11.13
C LEU A 303 3.58 0.07 9.63
N SER A 304 4.56 0.47 8.83
CA SER A 304 4.46 0.40 7.38
C SER A 304 4.90 -0.95 6.85
N THR A 305 3.96 -1.65 6.18
CA THR A 305 4.15 -3.02 5.66
C THR A 305 4.42 -3.00 4.17
N PHE A 306 5.33 -3.84 3.68
CA PHE A 306 5.68 -3.91 2.27
C PHE A 306 6.07 -5.34 1.85
N ILE A 307 6.03 -5.60 0.54
CA ILE A 307 6.52 -6.85 -0.06
C ILE A 307 7.75 -6.56 -0.93
N ASP A 308 7.73 -5.51 -1.73
CA ASP A 308 8.86 -5.05 -2.53
C ASP A 308 9.38 -3.69 -2.06
N ASN A 309 10.68 -3.48 -2.19
CA ASN A 309 11.33 -2.18 -2.05
C ASN A 309 12.55 -2.07 -2.97
N HIS A 310 13.25 -0.95 -2.90
CA HIS A 310 14.42 -0.65 -3.72
C HIS A 310 15.71 -1.38 -3.31
N HIS A 311 15.71 -2.11 -2.20
CA HIS A 311 16.86 -2.88 -1.70
C HIS A 311 16.77 -4.36 -2.05
N SER A 312 15.59 -4.88 -2.35
CA SER A 312 15.35 -6.32 -2.48
C SER A 312 15.06 -6.74 -3.92
N LYS A 313 15.40 -7.97 -4.26
CA LYS A 313 14.93 -8.64 -5.48
C LYS A 313 13.40 -8.54 -5.58
N ARG A 314 12.86 -8.22 -6.74
CA ARG A 314 11.40 -8.13 -6.94
C ARG A 314 10.70 -9.43 -6.57
N PHE A 315 9.57 -9.33 -5.90
CA PHE A 315 8.75 -10.48 -5.54
C PHE A 315 8.24 -11.25 -6.78
N THR A 316 7.98 -10.56 -7.87
CA THR A 316 7.72 -11.16 -9.20
C THR A 316 8.81 -12.15 -9.60
N ARG A 317 10.10 -11.79 -9.41
CA ARG A 317 11.23 -12.65 -9.70
C ARG A 317 11.27 -13.85 -8.74
N LEU A 318 11.02 -13.64 -7.44
CA LEU A 318 11.01 -14.72 -6.46
C LEU A 318 9.95 -15.77 -6.80
N ALA A 319 8.71 -15.35 -7.08
CA ALA A 319 7.64 -16.26 -7.46
C ALA A 319 7.95 -17.03 -8.76
N SER A 320 8.54 -16.34 -9.75
CA SER A 320 8.95 -16.97 -11.01
C SER A 320 10.07 -17.99 -10.85
N GLU A 321 11.03 -17.74 -9.96
CA GLU A 321 12.14 -18.67 -9.64
C GLU A 321 11.62 -19.96 -8.96
N GLU A 322 10.53 -19.86 -8.19
CA GLU A 322 9.82 -21.01 -7.61
C GLU A 322 8.92 -21.74 -8.64
N GLY A 323 8.78 -21.20 -9.84
CA GLY A 323 7.95 -21.77 -10.92
C GLY A 323 6.47 -21.44 -10.79
N GLU A 324 6.12 -20.46 -9.97
CA GLU A 324 4.76 -20.03 -9.68
C GLU A 324 4.28 -18.94 -10.63
N ASN A 325 2.97 -18.69 -10.65
CA ASN A 325 2.39 -17.56 -11.34
C ASN A 325 2.51 -16.28 -10.48
N PRO A 326 3.33 -15.28 -10.86
CA PRO A 326 3.52 -14.07 -10.06
C PRO A 326 2.22 -13.31 -9.75
N ILE A 327 1.27 -13.25 -10.70
CA ILE A 327 -0.01 -12.57 -10.51
C ILE A 327 -0.80 -13.21 -9.36
N THR A 328 -0.89 -14.54 -9.35
CA THR A 328 -1.56 -15.29 -8.28
C THR A 328 -0.89 -15.04 -6.94
N ARG A 329 0.45 -15.08 -6.91
CA ARG A 329 1.23 -14.83 -5.69
C ARG A 329 1.05 -13.39 -5.18
N TRP A 330 1.10 -12.40 -6.07
CA TRP A 330 0.83 -11.01 -5.74
C TRP A 330 -0.59 -10.81 -5.18
N LYS A 331 -1.62 -11.41 -5.77
CA LYS A 331 -3.00 -11.29 -5.27
C LYS A 331 -3.14 -11.77 -3.82
N LEU A 332 -2.46 -12.85 -3.44
CA LEU A 332 -2.46 -13.35 -2.06
C LEU A 332 -1.69 -12.41 -1.11
N ALA A 333 -0.46 -12.03 -1.49
CA ALA A 333 0.40 -11.16 -0.70
C ALA A 333 -0.26 -9.78 -0.46
N LEU A 334 -0.80 -9.16 -1.51
CA LEU A 334 -1.50 -7.87 -1.40
C LEU A 334 -2.77 -7.98 -0.56
N THR A 335 -3.56 -9.07 -0.71
CA THR A 335 -4.75 -9.24 0.12
C THR A 335 -4.37 -9.25 1.60
N HIS A 336 -3.32 -9.98 1.99
CA HIS A 336 -2.85 -9.97 3.37
C HIS A 336 -2.32 -8.58 3.78
N MET A 337 -1.45 -7.97 2.97
CA MET A 337 -0.82 -6.68 3.27
C MET A 337 -1.85 -5.55 3.48
N PHE A 338 -2.89 -5.50 2.66
CA PHE A 338 -3.91 -4.45 2.74
C PHE A 338 -5.00 -4.68 3.79
N THR A 339 -5.13 -5.90 4.30
CA THR A 339 -6.20 -6.23 5.26
C THR A 339 -5.68 -6.55 6.67
N ALA A 340 -4.40 -6.88 6.82
CA ALA A 340 -3.73 -6.98 8.11
C ALA A 340 -3.46 -5.57 8.71
N PRO A 341 -3.21 -5.45 10.02
CA PRO A 341 -2.81 -4.18 10.62
C PRO A 341 -1.56 -3.58 9.98
N GLY A 342 -1.57 -2.27 9.76
CA GLY A 342 -0.44 -1.51 9.22
C GLY A 342 -0.83 -0.60 8.05
N ILE A 343 0.13 0.24 7.64
CA ILE A 343 0.06 1.10 6.46
C ILE A 343 0.70 0.33 5.30
N PRO A 344 -0.07 -0.16 4.31
CA PRO A 344 0.50 -0.88 3.18
C PRO A 344 1.28 0.08 2.28
N VAL A 345 2.53 -0.27 1.99
CA VAL A 345 3.42 0.45 1.08
C VAL A 345 3.67 -0.41 -0.16
N MET A 346 3.27 0.10 -1.30
CA MET A 346 3.49 -0.56 -2.57
C MET A 346 4.58 0.13 -3.38
N TYR A 347 5.63 -0.60 -3.72
CA TYR A 347 6.73 -0.10 -4.52
C TYR A 347 6.34 -0.03 -5.99
N TYR A 348 6.63 1.09 -6.69
CA TYR A 348 6.29 1.30 -8.10
C TYR A 348 6.62 0.07 -8.95
N GLY A 349 5.79 -0.22 -9.92
CA GLY A 349 5.95 -1.36 -10.82
C GLY A 349 5.46 -2.70 -10.26
N SER A 350 5.07 -2.79 -8.97
CA SER A 350 4.49 -4.02 -8.43
C SER A 350 3.08 -4.29 -9.00
N GLU A 351 2.36 -3.26 -9.40
CA GLU A 351 1.05 -3.34 -10.08
C GLU A 351 1.12 -3.86 -11.52
N VAL A 352 2.29 -3.73 -12.14
CA VAL A 352 2.56 -4.25 -13.50
C VAL A 352 3.45 -5.51 -13.46
N PRO A 353 3.47 -6.25 -12.38
CA PRO A 353 4.41 -7.22 -11.83
C PRO A 353 5.82 -7.14 -12.44
N LEU A 354 6.43 -5.94 -12.29
CA LEU A 354 7.75 -5.65 -12.83
C LEU A 354 8.77 -6.66 -12.31
N ASP A 355 9.50 -7.29 -13.24
CA ASP A 355 10.56 -8.24 -12.92
C ASP A 355 11.89 -7.52 -12.59
N GLY A 356 12.69 -8.08 -11.70
CA GLY A 356 14.01 -7.56 -11.36
C GLY A 356 14.75 -8.43 -10.36
N GLY A 357 16.04 -8.58 -10.57
CA GLY A 357 16.97 -9.30 -9.69
C GLY A 357 17.49 -8.43 -8.56
N GLU A 358 18.74 -8.70 -8.13
CA GLU A 358 19.42 -7.89 -7.13
C GLU A 358 19.67 -6.46 -7.65
N THR A 359 19.85 -5.49 -6.73
CA THR A 359 20.18 -4.10 -7.06
C THR A 359 21.43 -4.03 -7.98
N PRO A 360 21.40 -3.28 -9.09
CA PRO A 360 20.35 -2.31 -9.50
C PRO A 360 19.21 -2.87 -10.39
N ASP A 361 19.20 -4.17 -10.75
CA ASP A 361 18.22 -4.76 -11.67
C ASP A 361 16.76 -4.70 -11.11
N ASN A 362 16.60 -4.58 -9.79
CA ASN A 362 15.29 -4.39 -9.14
C ASN A 362 14.70 -2.97 -9.34
N ARG A 363 15.45 -2.05 -9.96
CA ARG A 363 15.11 -0.63 -10.18
C ARG A 363 14.96 -0.32 -11.67
N ARG A 364 14.31 -1.21 -12.41
CA ARG A 364 14.01 -0.99 -13.83
C ARG A 364 13.00 0.12 -14.00
N MET A 365 13.05 0.77 -15.18
CA MET A 365 12.06 1.80 -15.54
C MET A 365 10.64 1.24 -15.51
N MET A 366 9.67 2.04 -15.01
CA MET A 366 8.26 1.69 -14.96
C MET A 366 7.71 1.43 -16.38
N ASP A 367 6.93 0.37 -16.52
CA ASP A 367 6.24 0.05 -17.77
C ASP A 367 4.73 0.23 -17.62
N PHE A 368 4.24 1.45 -17.80
CA PHE A 368 2.80 1.76 -17.73
C PHE A 368 1.95 0.99 -18.76
N LYS A 369 2.56 0.35 -19.76
CA LYS A 369 1.87 -0.47 -20.77
C LYS A 369 1.80 -1.95 -20.39
N GLY A 370 2.58 -2.35 -19.39
CA GLY A 370 2.63 -3.72 -18.88
C GLY A 370 1.54 -4.05 -17.87
N THR A 371 0.52 -3.21 -17.72
CA THR A 371 -0.56 -3.35 -16.72
C THR A 371 -1.24 -4.71 -16.83
N ASP A 372 -1.31 -5.44 -15.71
CA ASP A 372 -2.17 -6.61 -15.55
C ASP A 372 -3.51 -6.19 -14.94
N GLU A 373 -4.57 -6.31 -15.73
CA GLU A 373 -5.90 -5.85 -15.35
C GLU A 373 -6.46 -6.56 -14.10
N GLU A 374 -6.14 -7.85 -13.90
CA GLU A 374 -6.61 -8.58 -12.71
C GLU A 374 -5.91 -8.09 -11.45
N LEU A 375 -4.61 -7.78 -11.54
CA LEU A 375 -3.84 -7.28 -10.43
C LEU A 375 -4.24 -5.83 -10.10
N LYS A 376 -4.38 -4.97 -11.12
CA LYS A 376 -4.85 -3.60 -10.95
C LYS A 376 -6.22 -3.56 -10.27
N GLN A 377 -7.20 -4.33 -10.76
CA GLN A 377 -8.53 -4.44 -10.14
C GLN A 377 -8.48 -4.96 -8.69
N ARG A 378 -7.54 -5.87 -8.38
CA ARG A 378 -7.34 -6.35 -7.01
C ARG A 378 -6.88 -5.21 -6.10
N ILE A 379 -5.93 -4.39 -6.54
CA ILE A 379 -5.41 -3.23 -5.79
C ILE A 379 -6.51 -2.19 -5.57
N GLU A 380 -7.24 -1.83 -6.64
CA GLU A 380 -8.37 -0.90 -6.57
C GLU A 380 -9.43 -1.35 -5.54
N LYS A 381 -9.82 -2.63 -5.57
CA LYS A 381 -10.77 -3.21 -4.61
C LYS A 381 -10.23 -3.18 -3.18
N LEU A 382 -8.95 -3.51 -2.97
CA LEU A 382 -8.34 -3.53 -1.65
C LEU A 382 -8.26 -2.11 -1.04
N ASN A 383 -7.87 -1.11 -1.82
CA ASN A 383 -7.88 0.29 -1.42
C ASN A 383 -9.31 0.79 -1.13
N SER A 384 -10.26 0.47 -2.02
CA SER A 384 -11.68 0.82 -1.81
C SER A 384 -12.23 0.23 -0.52
N MET A 385 -11.89 -1.03 -0.20
CA MET A 385 -12.32 -1.66 1.06
C MET A 385 -11.69 -0.98 2.29
N ARG A 386 -10.41 -0.58 2.24
CA ARG A 386 -9.79 0.19 3.35
C ARG A 386 -10.48 1.52 3.57
N SER A 387 -10.88 2.20 2.50
CA SER A 387 -11.64 3.47 2.59
C SER A 387 -13.08 3.28 3.09
N GLU A 388 -13.74 2.15 2.73
CA GLU A 388 -15.13 1.88 3.07
C GLU A 388 -15.29 1.28 4.47
N PHE A 389 -14.31 0.44 4.91
CA PHE A 389 -14.38 -0.34 6.14
C PHE A 389 -13.25 0.03 7.12
N PRO A 390 -13.48 0.99 8.04
CA PRO A 390 -12.50 1.37 9.06
C PRO A 390 -11.96 0.21 9.92
N ALA A 391 -12.70 -0.89 10.04
CA ALA A 391 -12.22 -2.10 10.71
C ALA A 391 -10.94 -2.65 10.06
N LEU A 392 -10.73 -2.48 8.74
CA LEU A 392 -9.50 -2.93 8.06
C LEU A 392 -8.29 -2.06 8.38
N THR A 393 -8.48 -0.78 8.75
CA THR A 393 -7.39 0.15 9.06
C THR A 393 -7.14 0.27 10.56
N ARG A 394 -8.21 0.44 11.36
CA ARG A 394 -8.15 0.76 12.79
C ARG A 394 -8.65 -0.36 13.71
N GLY A 395 -9.23 -1.44 13.14
CA GLY A 395 -9.83 -2.53 13.91
C GLY A 395 -8.81 -3.42 14.60
N SER A 396 -9.26 -4.15 15.61
CA SER A 396 -8.48 -5.22 16.23
C SER A 396 -8.10 -6.31 15.21
N TYR A 397 -7.13 -7.12 15.56
CA TYR A 397 -6.76 -8.32 14.78
C TYR A 397 -6.90 -9.55 15.67
N GLU A 398 -7.63 -10.56 15.19
CA GLU A 398 -7.81 -11.83 15.87
C GLU A 398 -7.73 -12.98 14.87
N GLU A 399 -6.79 -13.90 15.07
CA GLU A 399 -6.71 -15.12 14.28
C GLU A 399 -7.83 -16.08 14.71
N MET A 400 -8.64 -16.52 13.75
CA MET A 400 -9.75 -17.46 13.96
C MET A 400 -9.38 -18.89 13.57
N PHE A 401 -8.52 -19.04 12.56
CA PHE A 401 -8.10 -20.33 12.04
C PHE A 401 -6.76 -20.22 11.31
N ASN A 402 -5.82 -21.16 11.52
CA ASN A 402 -4.55 -21.18 10.80
C ASN A 402 -3.98 -22.61 10.77
N GLU A 403 -4.43 -23.41 9.83
CA GLU A 403 -3.97 -24.79 9.63
C GLU A 403 -3.96 -25.14 8.14
N ASP A 404 -3.14 -26.11 7.75
CA ASP A 404 -3.12 -26.71 6.40
C ASP A 404 -2.99 -25.70 5.23
N GLY A 405 -2.29 -24.56 5.44
CA GLY A 405 -2.08 -23.56 4.42
C GLY A 405 -3.26 -22.61 4.19
N ILE A 406 -4.27 -22.63 5.06
CA ILE A 406 -5.34 -21.64 5.11
C ILE A 406 -5.26 -20.86 6.43
N ALA A 407 -5.35 -19.54 6.35
CA ALA A 407 -5.49 -18.66 7.51
C ALA A 407 -6.74 -17.82 7.39
N ILE A 408 -7.43 -17.64 8.52
CA ILE A 408 -8.62 -16.80 8.63
C ILE A 408 -8.46 -15.93 9.86
N TYR A 409 -8.64 -14.62 9.68
CA TYR A 409 -8.60 -13.67 10.78
C TYR A 409 -9.73 -12.65 10.69
N LYS A 410 -10.07 -12.13 11.84
CA LYS A 410 -11.10 -11.10 12.03
C LYS A 410 -10.46 -9.75 12.25
N ARG A 411 -11.04 -8.72 11.65
CA ARG A 411 -10.82 -7.31 11.97
C ARG A 411 -12.12 -6.75 12.50
N GLU A 412 -12.07 -6.10 13.66
CA GLU A 412 -13.28 -5.61 14.34
C GLU A 412 -13.06 -4.20 14.88
N LEU A 413 -13.99 -3.30 14.54
CA LEU A 413 -14.04 -1.94 15.07
C LEU A 413 -15.49 -1.59 15.39
N ASN A 414 -15.81 -1.38 16.67
CA ASN A 414 -17.18 -1.17 17.15
C ASN A 414 -18.11 -2.33 16.71
N ASP A 415 -19.12 -2.04 15.89
CA ASP A 415 -20.06 -3.04 15.38
C ASP A 415 -19.69 -3.56 13.96
N GLU A 416 -18.59 -3.06 13.38
CA GLU A 416 -18.11 -3.48 12.06
C GLU A 416 -17.16 -4.65 12.20
N ILE A 417 -17.49 -5.76 11.55
CA ILE A 417 -16.70 -7.00 11.54
C ILE A 417 -16.36 -7.37 10.10
N MET A 418 -15.06 -7.52 9.84
CA MET A 418 -14.51 -8.02 8.59
C MET A 418 -13.81 -9.36 8.85
N VAL A 419 -14.01 -10.34 7.99
CA VAL A 419 -13.32 -11.63 8.04
C VAL A 419 -12.50 -11.78 6.77
N VAL A 420 -11.20 -12.06 6.93
CA VAL A 420 -10.28 -12.29 5.83
C VAL A 420 -9.87 -13.75 5.82
N ALA A 421 -9.98 -14.39 4.67
CA ALA A 421 -9.57 -15.77 4.49
C ALA A 421 -8.58 -15.89 3.33
N ILE A 422 -7.45 -16.56 3.57
CA ILE A 422 -6.39 -16.78 2.60
C ILE A 422 -6.07 -18.27 2.54
N ASN A 423 -6.23 -18.88 1.39
CA ASN A 423 -5.76 -20.21 1.09
C ASN A 423 -4.50 -20.15 0.23
N ASN A 424 -3.32 -20.26 0.85
CA ASN A 424 -2.02 -20.30 0.17
C ASN A 424 -1.63 -21.72 -0.28
N SER A 425 -2.50 -22.73 -0.06
CA SER A 425 -2.17 -24.10 -0.41
C SER A 425 -2.46 -24.43 -1.88
N SER A 426 -1.78 -25.44 -2.39
CA SER A 426 -1.95 -25.99 -3.74
C SER A 426 -3.27 -26.77 -3.93
N GLY A 427 -4.09 -26.90 -2.89
CA GLY A 427 -5.38 -27.62 -2.88
C GLY A 427 -6.55 -26.80 -2.35
N THR A 428 -7.77 -27.22 -2.69
CA THR A 428 -8.99 -26.69 -2.06
C THR A 428 -8.98 -27.01 -0.57
N ARG A 429 -9.39 -26.06 0.26
CA ARG A 429 -9.46 -26.18 1.72
C ARG A 429 -10.85 -25.82 2.23
N THR A 430 -11.18 -26.32 3.41
CA THR A 430 -12.41 -25.97 4.12
C THR A 430 -12.06 -25.68 5.58
N ALA A 431 -12.57 -24.56 6.10
CA ALA A 431 -12.46 -24.19 7.50
C ALA A 431 -13.85 -24.02 8.13
N GLU A 432 -13.95 -24.26 9.42
CA GLU A 432 -15.14 -24.00 10.23
C GLU A 432 -14.85 -22.86 11.20
N ILE A 433 -15.70 -21.84 11.20
CA ILE A 433 -15.58 -20.63 12.02
C ILE A 433 -16.80 -20.57 12.95
N THR A 434 -16.59 -20.24 14.23
CA THR A 434 -17.65 -20.19 15.25
C THR A 434 -17.78 -18.84 15.96
N ASP A 435 -16.72 -18.04 16.02
CA ASP A 435 -16.66 -16.81 16.84
C ASP A 435 -17.18 -15.57 16.10
N LEU A 436 -18.40 -15.66 15.54
CA LEU A 436 -19.13 -14.55 14.93
C LEU A 436 -20.51 -14.44 15.57
N PRO A 437 -21.14 -13.24 15.56
CA PRO A 437 -22.48 -13.06 16.11
C PRO A 437 -23.53 -13.96 15.45
N ASP A 438 -24.57 -14.31 16.22
CA ASP A 438 -25.69 -15.10 15.72
C ASP A 438 -26.54 -14.33 14.71
N ASP A 439 -27.27 -15.05 13.85
CA ASP A 439 -28.18 -14.51 12.84
C ASP A 439 -27.52 -13.62 11.78
N GLN A 440 -26.21 -13.82 11.53
CA GLN A 440 -25.45 -13.08 10.53
C GLN A 440 -25.03 -13.94 9.35
N GLN A 441 -24.59 -13.27 8.27
CA GLN A 441 -23.96 -13.87 7.10
C GLN A 441 -22.65 -13.16 6.77
N MET A 442 -21.72 -13.86 6.15
CA MET A 442 -20.49 -13.31 5.58
C MET A 442 -20.70 -13.12 4.08
N ARG A 443 -20.60 -11.87 3.59
CA ARG A 443 -20.67 -11.55 2.16
C ARG A 443 -19.27 -11.23 1.62
N GLY A 444 -18.83 -12.02 0.63
CA GLY A 444 -17.55 -11.83 -0.06
C GLY A 444 -17.51 -10.51 -0.82
N LEU A 445 -16.37 -9.84 -0.77
CA LEU A 445 -16.11 -8.55 -1.42
C LEU A 445 -15.13 -8.67 -2.58
N LEU A 446 -14.21 -9.65 -2.53
CA LEU A 446 -13.27 -9.91 -3.62
C LEU A 446 -13.83 -10.93 -4.61
N GLU A 447 -14.44 -11.98 -4.09
CA GLU A 447 -15.15 -12.98 -4.87
C GLU A 447 -16.64 -12.94 -4.51
N ASP A 448 -17.50 -13.13 -5.47
CA ASP A 448 -18.94 -13.14 -5.24
C ASP A 448 -19.33 -14.39 -4.40
N GLY A 449 -19.84 -14.18 -3.21
CA GLY A 449 -20.25 -15.28 -2.36
C GLY A 449 -20.95 -14.85 -1.08
N VAL A 450 -21.78 -15.72 -0.54
CA VAL A 450 -22.41 -15.53 0.79
C VAL A 450 -22.29 -16.83 1.57
N VAL A 451 -21.65 -16.74 2.73
CA VAL A 451 -21.55 -17.86 3.68
C VAL A 451 -22.51 -17.61 4.83
N ARG A 452 -23.40 -18.54 5.08
CA ARG A 452 -24.40 -18.46 6.14
C ARG A 452 -24.07 -19.40 7.28
N GLN A 453 -24.49 -18.99 8.47
CA GLN A 453 -24.40 -19.82 9.66
C GLN A 453 -25.27 -21.07 9.51
N SER A 454 -24.76 -22.22 9.93
CA SER A 454 -25.55 -23.45 10.07
C SER A 454 -26.44 -23.40 11.33
N GLU A 455 -27.37 -24.38 11.48
CA GLU A 455 -28.18 -24.51 12.69
C GLU A 455 -27.36 -24.72 13.98
N GLU A 456 -26.08 -25.15 13.84
CA GLU A 456 -25.15 -25.38 14.96
C GLU A 456 -24.30 -24.14 15.28
N GLY A 457 -24.55 -22.98 14.62
CA GLY A 457 -23.77 -21.76 14.84
C GLY A 457 -22.43 -21.73 14.09
N ILE A 458 -22.20 -22.61 13.12
CA ILE A 458 -20.93 -22.77 12.43
C ILE A 458 -21.01 -22.18 11.02
N TYR A 459 -20.02 -21.40 10.63
CA TYR A 459 -19.79 -20.97 9.25
C TYR A 459 -18.80 -21.93 8.58
N LYS A 460 -19.20 -22.56 7.48
CA LYS A 460 -18.34 -23.45 6.69
C LYS A 460 -17.84 -22.71 5.46
N LEU A 461 -16.55 -22.37 5.47
CA LEU A 461 -15.89 -21.67 4.40
C LEU A 461 -15.06 -22.63 3.56
N GLY A 462 -15.48 -22.83 2.29
CA GLY A 462 -14.71 -23.56 1.29
C GLY A 462 -13.95 -22.58 0.40
N MET A 463 -12.65 -22.76 0.26
CA MET A 463 -11.81 -21.92 -0.58
C MET A 463 -11.07 -22.75 -1.63
N GLU A 464 -11.06 -22.30 -2.86
CA GLU A 464 -10.23 -22.88 -3.90
C GLU A 464 -8.75 -22.69 -3.60
N ARG A 465 -7.89 -23.47 -4.27
CA ARG A 465 -6.44 -23.34 -4.11
C ARG A 465 -5.98 -21.92 -4.47
N GLU A 466 -5.02 -21.40 -3.73
CA GLU A 466 -4.33 -20.16 -4.07
C GLU A 466 -5.30 -18.97 -4.25
N THR A 467 -6.30 -18.87 -3.38
CA THR A 467 -7.30 -17.78 -3.39
C THR A 467 -7.37 -17.08 -2.05
N ALA A 468 -7.84 -15.82 -2.09
CA ALA A 468 -8.15 -15.04 -0.91
C ALA A 468 -9.45 -14.28 -1.10
N ASP A 469 -10.23 -14.16 -0.04
CA ASP A 469 -11.44 -13.34 -0.01
C ASP A 469 -11.53 -12.53 1.28
N VAL A 470 -12.24 -11.42 1.20
CA VAL A 470 -12.55 -10.52 2.31
C VAL A 470 -14.06 -10.47 2.45
N PHE A 471 -14.55 -10.74 3.64
CA PHE A 471 -15.98 -10.79 3.92
C PHE A 471 -16.38 -9.68 4.88
N VAL A 472 -17.47 -9.00 4.56
CA VAL A 472 -18.20 -8.20 5.55
C VAL A 472 -19.20 -9.08 6.26
N VAL A 473 -19.26 -8.98 7.59
CA VAL A 473 -20.26 -9.67 8.42
C VAL A 473 -21.48 -8.74 8.54
N GLU A 474 -22.64 -9.21 8.10
CA GLU A 474 -23.87 -8.44 8.05
C GLU A 474 -25.07 -9.29 8.43
N ASP A 475 -26.21 -8.66 8.80
CA ASP A 475 -27.44 -9.39 9.17
C ASP A 475 -27.91 -10.32 8.05
N ASP A 476 -28.23 -11.57 8.37
CA ASP A 476 -28.85 -12.50 7.40
C ASP A 476 -30.29 -12.06 7.11
N ARG A 477 -30.45 -11.28 6.04
CA ARG A 477 -31.77 -10.81 5.57
C ARG A 477 -32.60 -11.90 4.90
N GLY A 478 -32.08 -13.14 4.87
CA GLY A 478 -32.70 -14.26 4.19
C GLY A 478 -32.95 -14.02 2.70
N PHE A 479 -33.94 -14.74 2.13
CA PHE A 479 -34.33 -14.53 0.74
C PHE A 479 -35.17 -13.27 0.57
N ASN A 480 -34.81 -12.41 -0.36
CA ASN A 480 -35.63 -11.24 -0.73
C ASN A 480 -36.88 -11.69 -1.50
N TRP A 481 -37.90 -12.13 -0.75
CA TRP A 481 -39.18 -12.63 -1.30
C TRP A 481 -39.91 -11.60 -2.17
N LEU A 482 -39.71 -10.30 -1.90
CA LEU A 482 -40.29 -9.23 -2.72
C LEU A 482 -39.60 -9.21 -4.12
N PHE A 483 -38.29 -9.35 -4.18
CA PHE A 483 -37.56 -9.41 -5.45
C PHE A 483 -37.91 -10.69 -6.22
N ILE A 484 -37.93 -11.84 -5.55
CA ILE A 484 -38.33 -13.13 -6.16
C ILE A 484 -39.75 -13.05 -6.69
N GLY A 485 -40.68 -12.49 -5.91
CA GLY A 485 -42.07 -12.25 -6.33
C GLY A 485 -42.19 -11.31 -7.51
N PHE A 486 -41.37 -10.25 -7.55
CA PHE A 486 -41.30 -9.29 -8.66
C PHE A 486 -40.80 -9.94 -9.95
N VAL A 487 -39.67 -10.65 -9.90
CA VAL A 487 -39.10 -11.38 -11.05
C VAL A 487 -40.06 -12.46 -11.52
N GLY A 488 -40.64 -13.24 -10.59
CA GLY A 488 -41.67 -14.25 -10.90
C GLY A 488 -42.91 -13.65 -11.55
N GLY A 489 -43.35 -12.48 -11.08
CA GLY A 489 -44.47 -11.72 -11.67
C GLY A 489 -44.20 -11.27 -13.08
N ILE A 490 -42.99 -10.73 -13.35
CA ILE A 490 -42.55 -10.36 -14.72
C ILE A 490 -42.56 -11.56 -15.66
N LEU A 491 -41.99 -12.68 -15.22
CA LEU A 491 -41.94 -13.91 -16.03
C LEU A 491 -43.34 -14.45 -16.32
N LEU A 492 -44.26 -14.39 -15.34
CA LEU A 492 -45.66 -14.80 -15.53
C LEU A 492 -46.38 -13.87 -16.52
N LEU A 493 -46.21 -12.55 -16.40
CA LEU A 493 -46.77 -11.57 -17.34
C LEU A 493 -46.22 -11.76 -18.75
N PHE A 494 -44.93 -11.99 -18.90
CA PHE A 494 -44.28 -12.28 -20.18
C PHE A 494 -44.85 -13.55 -20.82
N THR A 495 -44.93 -14.63 -20.04
CA THR A 495 -45.49 -15.92 -20.48
C THR A 495 -46.97 -15.76 -20.88
N ALA A 496 -47.77 -15.03 -20.09
CA ALA A 496 -49.16 -14.75 -20.40
C ALA A 496 -49.30 -13.92 -21.67
N ALA A 497 -48.46 -12.91 -21.89
CA ALA A 497 -48.46 -12.09 -23.09
C ALA A 497 -48.07 -12.90 -24.35
N VAL A 498 -47.05 -13.72 -24.28
CA VAL A 498 -46.63 -14.61 -25.38
C VAL A 498 -47.75 -15.61 -25.70
N THR A 499 -48.36 -16.22 -24.71
CA THR A 499 -49.46 -17.16 -24.87
C THR A 499 -50.67 -16.47 -25.47
N TRP A 500 -51.01 -15.29 -25.03
CA TRP A 500 -52.12 -14.51 -25.57
C TRP A 500 -51.91 -14.12 -27.06
N ILE A 501 -50.72 -13.62 -27.38
CA ILE A 501 -50.32 -13.30 -28.78
C ILE A 501 -50.39 -14.56 -29.64
N SER A 502 -49.85 -15.70 -29.18
CA SER A 502 -49.87 -16.97 -29.90
C SER A 502 -51.32 -17.46 -30.15
N LEU A 503 -52.19 -17.41 -29.14
CA LEU A 503 -53.60 -17.76 -29.28
C LEU A 503 -54.36 -16.81 -30.21
N LYS A 504 -54.07 -15.50 -30.13
CA LYS A 504 -54.65 -14.49 -31.04
C LYS A 504 -54.27 -14.76 -32.49
N ASN A 505 -52.99 -14.97 -32.76
CA ASN A 505 -52.50 -15.28 -34.11
C ASN A 505 -53.10 -16.59 -34.64
N LYS A 506 -53.24 -17.62 -33.80
CA LYS A 506 -53.88 -18.89 -34.16
C LYS A 506 -55.34 -18.71 -34.52
N ARG A 507 -56.12 -17.87 -33.79
CA ARG A 507 -57.53 -17.53 -34.09
C ARG A 507 -57.67 -16.71 -35.38
N GLU A 508 -56.73 -15.78 -35.65
CA GLU A 508 -56.71 -14.99 -36.88
C GLU A 508 -56.39 -15.87 -38.13
N ALA A 509 -55.44 -16.78 -37.97
CA ALA A 509 -55.10 -17.77 -39.02
C ALA A 509 -56.27 -18.73 -39.34
N GLN A 510 -57.00 -19.19 -38.31
CA GLN A 510 -58.23 -19.97 -38.52
C GLN A 510 -59.38 -19.22 -39.18
N ARG A 511 -59.52 -17.93 -38.94
CA ARG A 511 -60.53 -17.09 -39.62
C ARG A 511 -60.16 -16.76 -41.04
N ALA A 512 -58.86 -16.63 -41.39
CA ALA A 512 -58.37 -16.41 -42.74
C ALA A 512 -58.41 -17.65 -43.62
N GLY A 513 -58.45 -18.88 -43.06
CA GLY A 513 -58.57 -20.14 -43.78
C GLY A 513 -60.00 -20.64 -43.98
N THR A 514 -61.00 -19.82 -43.61
CA THR A 514 -62.44 -20.15 -43.75
C THR A 514 -63.16 -19.23 -44.75
N LEU A 515 -62.43 -18.46 -45.56
CA LEU A 515 -62.84 -17.70 -46.72
C LEU A 515 -62.17 -18.36 -47.95
#